data_47b29dde262be46b7c577014f912f53a
#
_entry.id   47b29dde262be46b7c577014f912f53a
#
_cell.length_a   1.000
_cell.length_b   1.000
_cell.length_c   1.000
_cell.angle_alpha   90.00
_cell.angle_beta   90.00
_cell.angle_gamma   90.00
#
_symmetry.space_group_name_H-M   'P 1'
#
loop_
_entity.id
_entity.type
_entity.pdbx_description
1 polymer ?
#
loop_
_entity_poly.entity_id
_entity_poly.type
_entity_poly.pdbx_seq_one_letter_code
_entity_poly.pdbx_strand_id
1 'polypeptide(L)'
;IDVYDELSPFIRTIERKNKDIKGYIESLETKESTVNEILRNMNEGLVLIDTDLKVVQLNDASKKLFKSNMQTDYTGMDVVRLTRGQEVSTRLNDLIQTHKSSSFEIMVDEDNLKIYLSPIENGNALTGIIMLVLDVNDEKKAEKLRREFSANVSHELKSPLTSISGYAELIKNGMVKEEDIKKFSGIIFDEAGQMLRLIDNIIMISKLDEKPQLKSE
;
A
#
# COMPACT_ATOMS: atom_id res chain seq x y z
N ILE A 1 -60.36 38.91 -24.07
CA ILE A 1 -59.21 38.01 -24.36
C ILE A 1 -58.42 37.99 -23.04
N ASP A 2 -58.45 36.79 -22.41
CA ASP A 2 -57.89 36.59 -21.09
C ASP A 2 -56.35 36.53 -21.19
N VAL A 3 -55.67 37.53 -20.67
CA VAL A 3 -54.20 37.62 -20.59
C VAL A 3 -53.60 36.37 -19.88
N TYR A 4 -54.41 35.64 -19.13
CA TYR A 4 -54.07 34.41 -18.45
C TYR A 4 -53.86 33.21 -19.42
N ASP A 5 -54.57 33.17 -20.56
CA ASP A 5 -54.41 32.06 -21.51
C ASP A 5 -53.13 32.17 -22.32
N GLU A 6 -52.66 33.39 -22.60
CA GLU A 6 -51.37 33.57 -23.31
C GLU A 6 -50.14 33.28 -22.43
N LEU A 7 -50.26 33.45 -21.11
CA LEU A 7 -49.17 33.19 -20.17
C LEU A 7 -49.10 31.73 -19.70
N SER A 8 -50.15 30.95 -19.87
CA SER A 8 -50.26 29.56 -19.45
C SER A 8 -49.13 28.65 -20.00
N PRO A 9 -48.70 28.74 -21.28
CA PRO A 9 -47.57 27.96 -21.80
C PRO A 9 -46.24 28.33 -21.16
N PHE A 10 -46.04 29.61 -20.83
CA PHE A 10 -44.83 30.10 -20.14
C PHE A 10 -44.76 29.58 -18.72
N ILE A 11 -45.88 29.65 -17.98
CA ILE A 11 -45.95 29.16 -16.60
C ILE A 11 -45.63 27.66 -16.58
N ARG A 12 -46.24 26.84 -17.45
CA ARG A 12 -45.96 25.40 -17.54
C ARG A 12 -44.49 25.11 -17.88
N THR A 13 -43.88 25.92 -18.75
CA THR A 13 -42.48 25.78 -19.12
C THR A 13 -41.55 26.09 -17.95
N ILE A 14 -41.87 27.17 -17.18
CA ILE A 14 -41.12 27.54 -15.98
C ILE A 14 -41.28 26.45 -14.91
N GLU A 15 -42.47 25.95 -14.65
CA GLU A 15 -42.73 24.88 -13.69
C GLU A 15 -41.96 23.60 -14.05
N ARG A 16 -41.95 23.19 -15.35
CA ARG A 16 -41.19 22.07 -15.81
C ARG A 16 -39.70 22.27 -15.60
N LYS A 17 -39.15 23.45 -16.00
CA LYS A 17 -37.73 23.75 -15.81
C LYS A 17 -37.34 23.79 -14.34
N ASN A 18 -38.18 24.34 -13.47
CA ASN A 18 -37.93 24.34 -12.03
C ASN A 18 -37.94 22.94 -11.46
N LYS A 19 -38.80 22.04 -11.93
CA LYS A 19 -38.81 20.63 -11.55
C LYS A 19 -37.53 19.91 -11.99
N ASP A 20 -37.08 20.16 -13.24
CA ASP A 20 -35.86 19.60 -13.78
C ASP A 20 -34.62 20.05 -12.98
N ILE A 21 -34.54 21.37 -12.69
CA ILE A 21 -33.45 21.95 -11.88
C ILE A 21 -33.44 21.33 -10.48
N LYS A 22 -34.61 21.21 -9.84
CA LYS A 22 -34.69 20.55 -8.53
C LYS A 22 -34.24 19.11 -8.56
N GLY A 23 -34.60 18.35 -9.59
CA GLY A 23 -34.13 16.98 -9.78
C GLY A 23 -32.61 16.88 -10.01
N TYR A 24 -32.03 17.84 -10.74
CA TYR A 24 -30.57 17.92 -10.89
C TYR A 24 -29.85 18.22 -9.57
N ILE A 25 -30.38 19.17 -8.77
CA ILE A 25 -29.83 19.51 -7.46
C ILE A 25 -29.86 18.28 -6.54
N GLU A 26 -31.00 17.62 -6.40
CA GLU A 26 -31.15 16.41 -5.59
C GLU A 26 -30.19 15.27 -6.04
N SER A 27 -29.99 15.12 -7.35
CA SER A 27 -29.04 14.15 -7.90
C SER A 27 -27.58 14.52 -7.57
N LEU A 28 -27.22 15.79 -7.63
CA LEU A 28 -25.88 16.29 -7.27
C LEU A 28 -25.61 16.11 -5.78
N GLU A 29 -26.55 16.47 -4.91
CA GLU A 29 -26.44 16.31 -3.46
C GLU A 29 -26.28 14.81 -3.09
N THR A 30 -27.03 13.93 -3.75
CA THR A 30 -26.90 12.48 -3.55
C THR A 30 -25.50 11.97 -3.95
N LYS A 31 -24.98 12.42 -5.10
CA LYS A 31 -23.64 12.02 -5.57
C LYS A 31 -22.56 12.57 -4.63
N GLU A 32 -22.67 13.81 -4.20
CA GLU A 32 -21.73 14.42 -3.26
C GLU A 32 -21.72 13.67 -1.93
N SER A 33 -22.90 13.38 -1.38
CA SER A 33 -23.04 12.59 -0.15
C SER A 33 -22.39 11.21 -0.27
N THR A 34 -22.61 10.52 -1.39
CA THR A 34 -22.03 9.21 -1.65
C THR A 34 -20.50 9.27 -1.71
N VAL A 35 -19.94 10.25 -2.41
CA VAL A 35 -18.48 10.44 -2.49
C VAL A 35 -17.91 10.74 -1.11
N ASN A 36 -18.54 11.62 -0.34
CA ASN A 36 -18.10 11.95 1.01
C ASN A 36 -18.16 10.74 1.95
N GLU A 37 -19.15 9.87 1.81
CA GLU A 37 -19.28 8.65 2.59
C GLU A 37 -18.17 7.63 2.23
N ILE A 38 -17.84 7.49 0.95
CA ILE A 38 -16.70 6.68 0.51
C ILE A 38 -15.41 7.21 1.14
N LEU A 39 -15.14 8.51 1.01
CA LEU A 39 -13.92 9.13 1.55
C LEU A 39 -13.78 8.98 3.07
N ARG A 40 -14.90 9.00 3.81
CA ARG A 40 -14.89 8.81 5.27
C ARG A 40 -14.59 7.38 5.69
N ASN A 41 -15.02 6.41 4.89
CA ASN A 41 -14.87 4.98 5.21
C ASN A 41 -13.58 4.37 4.65
N MET A 42 -12.81 5.11 3.85
CA MET A 42 -11.49 4.67 3.39
C MET A 42 -10.48 4.64 4.53
N ASN A 43 -9.64 3.60 4.54
CA ASN A 43 -8.49 3.51 5.44
C ASN A 43 -7.26 4.22 4.86
N GLU A 44 -7.22 4.38 3.55
CA GLU A 44 -6.18 5.09 2.84
C GLU A 44 -6.37 6.60 2.97
N GLY A 45 -5.28 7.32 3.20
CA GLY A 45 -5.28 8.78 3.22
C GLY A 45 -5.43 9.34 1.81
N LEU A 46 -6.41 10.22 1.60
CA LEU A 46 -6.56 10.96 0.36
C LEU A 46 -6.45 12.46 0.64
N VAL A 47 -5.60 13.12 -0.14
CA VAL A 47 -5.43 14.58 -0.09
C VAL A 47 -5.44 15.12 -1.51
N LEU A 48 -6.32 16.08 -1.76
CA LEU A 48 -6.38 16.87 -2.97
C LEU A 48 -5.64 18.18 -2.72
N ILE A 49 -4.71 18.54 -3.61
CA ILE A 49 -3.81 19.67 -3.47
C ILE A 49 -3.90 20.52 -4.74
N ASP A 50 -3.90 21.84 -4.62
CA ASP A 50 -3.86 22.73 -5.75
C ASP A 50 -2.42 22.96 -6.27
N THR A 51 -2.26 23.73 -7.31
CA THR A 51 -0.96 24.07 -7.92
C THR A 51 -0.08 24.97 -7.05
N ASP A 52 -0.67 25.62 -6.03
CA ASP A 52 0.04 26.42 -5.03
C ASP A 52 0.41 25.61 -3.77
N LEU A 53 0.29 24.27 -3.84
CA LEU A 53 0.56 23.33 -2.75
C LEU A 53 -0.36 23.50 -1.53
N LYS A 54 -1.55 24.06 -1.72
CA LYS A 54 -2.55 24.14 -0.67
C LYS A 54 -3.51 22.97 -0.72
N VAL A 55 -3.90 22.51 0.44
CA VAL A 55 -4.89 21.43 0.58
C VAL A 55 -6.26 21.94 0.15
N VAL A 56 -6.85 21.32 -0.87
CA VAL A 56 -8.22 21.57 -1.33
C VAL A 56 -9.21 20.73 -0.57
N GLN A 57 -8.91 19.45 -0.41
CA GLN A 57 -9.75 18.48 0.30
C GLN A 57 -8.89 17.36 0.86
N LEU A 58 -9.31 16.78 1.98
CA LEU A 58 -8.65 15.61 2.57
C LEU A 58 -9.67 14.77 3.34
N ASN A 59 -9.38 13.48 3.51
CA ASN A 59 -10.17 12.61 4.37
C ASN A 59 -9.54 12.45 5.77
N ASP A 60 -10.30 11.88 6.71
CA ASP A 60 -9.85 11.69 8.09
C ASP A 60 -8.69 10.68 8.20
N ALA A 61 -8.62 9.70 7.30
CA ALA A 61 -7.54 8.74 7.25
C ALA A 61 -6.19 9.43 7.00
N SER A 62 -6.12 10.44 6.12
CA SER A 62 -4.88 11.18 5.88
C SER A 62 -4.36 11.90 7.14
N LYS A 63 -5.27 12.49 7.95
CA LYS A 63 -4.88 13.10 9.23
C LYS A 63 -4.33 12.08 10.21
N LYS A 64 -4.94 10.88 10.27
CA LYS A 64 -4.50 9.78 11.15
C LYS A 64 -3.12 9.29 10.74
N LEU A 65 -2.92 9.00 9.44
CA LEU A 65 -1.67 8.49 8.92
C LEU A 65 -0.50 9.47 9.12
N PHE A 66 -0.72 10.77 8.90
CA PHE A 66 0.30 11.78 9.17
C PHE A 66 0.40 12.20 10.65
N LYS A 67 -0.30 11.52 11.57
CA LYS A 67 -0.35 11.86 13.01
C LYS A 67 -0.66 13.33 13.25
N SER A 68 -1.47 13.90 12.38
CA SER A 68 -1.85 15.32 12.42
C SER A 68 -3.06 15.55 13.31
N ASN A 69 -3.28 16.81 13.72
CA ASN A 69 -4.40 17.12 14.60
C ASN A 69 -5.74 16.90 13.90
N MET A 70 -6.55 15.98 14.42
CA MET A 70 -7.86 15.61 13.86
C MET A 70 -8.87 16.75 13.86
N GLN A 71 -8.77 17.68 14.80
CA GLN A 71 -9.70 18.82 14.94
C GLN A 71 -9.35 20.00 14.03
N THR A 72 -8.14 20.00 13.42
CA THR A 72 -7.72 21.09 12.55
C THR A 72 -8.30 20.90 11.16
N ASP A 73 -8.90 21.97 10.63
CA ASP A 73 -9.22 22.06 9.22
C ASP A 73 -7.97 22.53 8.46
N TYR A 74 -7.44 21.66 7.62
CA TYR A 74 -6.26 21.94 6.81
C TYR A 74 -6.59 22.52 5.43
N THR A 75 -7.88 22.68 5.09
CA THR A 75 -8.32 23.24 3.81
C THR A 75 -7.78 24.67 3.62
N GLY A 76 -7.16 24.92 2.47
CA GLY A 76 -6.50 26.19 2.15
C GLY A 76 -5.14 26.40 2.80
N MET A 77 -4.70 25.49 3.67
CA MET A 77 -3.36 25.53 4.26
C MET A 77 -2.33 24.84 3.37
N ASP A 78 -1.06 25.24 3.53
CA ASP A 78 0.05 24.56 2.90
C ASP A 78 0.10 23.08 3.34
N VAL A 79 0.29 22.16 2.39
CA VAL A 79 0.34 20.71 2.61
C VAL A 79 1.43 20.30 3.61
N VAL A 80 2.50 21.07 3.75
CA VAL A 80 3.57 20.86 4.73
C VAL A 80 3.03 20.85 6.16
N ARG A 81 1.98 21.62 6.45
CA ARG A 81 1.36 21.62 7.78
C ARG A 81 0.70 20.30 8.13
N LEU A 82 0.21 19.58 7.12
CA LEU A 82 -0.37 18.26 7.26
C LEU A 82 0.72 17.19 7.36
N THR A 83 1.68 17.19 6.44
CA THR A 83 2.67 16.12 6.25
C THR A 83 3.91 16.25 7.13
N ARG A 84 4.22 17.47 7.61
CA ARG A 84 5.40 17.83 8.43
C ARG A 84 6.74 17.41 7.83
N GLY A 85 6.77 16.98 6.57
CA GLY A 85 7.96 16.44 5.90
C GLY A 85 8.41 17.28 4.71
N GLN A 86 9.71 17.57 4.61
CA GLN A 86 10.31 18.23 3.45
C GLN A 86 10.31 17.33 2.21
N GLU A 87 10.37 16.01 2.39
CA GLU A 87 10.42 15.07 1.26
C GLU A 87 9.15 15.14 0.42
N VAL A 88 7.98 15.19 1.07
CA VAL A 88 6.69 15.34 0.36
C VAL A 88 6.67 16.61 -0.48
N SER A 89 7.13 17.73 0.09
CA SER A 89 7.18 19.02 -0.62
C SER A 89 8.11 18.98 -1.82
N THR A 90 9.26 18.35 -1.69
CA THR A 90 10.22 18.19 -2.80
C THR A 90 9.59 17.39 -3.93
N ARG A 91 8.94 16.27 -3.63
CA ARG A 91 8.28 15.41 -4.62
C ARG A 91 7.08 16.08 -5.28
N LEU A 92 6.34 16.91 -4.55
CA LEU A 92 5.24 17.70 -5.10
C LEU A 92 5.76 18.76 -6.09
N ASN A 93 6.85 19.46 -5.75
CA ASN A 93 7.49 20.41 -6.66
C ASN A 93 8.01 19.74 -7.93
N ASP A 94 8.63 18.56 -7.81
CA ASP A 94 9.08 17.78 -8.96
C ASP A 94 7.89 17.39 -9.87
N LEU A 95 6.75 17.02 -9.29
CA LEU A 95 5.54 16.68 -10.04
C LEU A 95 4.99 17.90 -10.79
N ILE A 96 4.95 19.07 -10.15
CA ILE A 96 4.49 20.31 -10.79
C ILE A 96 5.34 20.64 -12.03
N GLN A 97 6.66 20.40 -11.96
CA GLN A 97 7.57 20.67 -13.08
C GLN A 97 7.50 19.61 -14.18
N THR A 98 7.33 18.37 -13.82
CA THR A 98 7.45 17.23 -14.75
C THR A 98 6.11 16.69 -15.24
N HIS A 99 5.01 17.01 -14.54
CA HIS A 99 3.67 16.44 -14.76
C HIS A 99 3.62 14.90 -14.69
N LYS A 100 4.58 14.28 -13.98
CA LYS A 100 4.68 12.82 -13.89
C LYS A 100 4.25 12.34 -12.52
N SER A 101 3.43 11.28 -12.52
CA SER A 101 3.12 10.54 -11.30
C SER A 101 4.38 9.96 -10.68
N SER A 102 4.43 9.94 -9.36
CA SER A 102 5.54 9.36 -8.61
C SER A 102 5.02 8.62 -7.38
N SER A 103 5.84 7.70 -6.87
CA SER A 103 5.59 7.05 -5.59
C SER A 103 6.88 6.94 -4.81
N PHE A 104 6.77 7.09 -3.50
CA PHE A 104 7.89 7.00 -2.56
C PHE A 104 7.38 6.57 -1.19
N GLU A 105 8.30 6.17 -0.33
CA GLU A 105 7.99 5.75 1.03
C GLU A 105 8.60 6.73 2.01
N ILE A 106 7.86 7.03 3.07
CA ILE A 106 8.34 7.84 4.19
C ILE A 106 8.06 7.11 5.50
N MET A 107 8.77 7.52 6.52
CA MET A 107 8.50 7.09 7.90
C MET A 107 7.92 8.27 8.67
N VAL A 108 6.75 8.06 9.27
CA VAL A 108 6.10 9.02 10.17
C VAL A 108 6.03 8.36 11.54
N ASP A 109 6.87 8.86 12.48
CA ASP A 109 7.17 8.19 13.73
C ASP A 109 7.68 6.75 13.49
N GLU A 110 6.91 5.73 13.85
CA GLU A 110 7.24 4.31 13.66
C GLU A 110 6.50 3.66 12.47
N ASP A 111 5.61 4.40 11.80
CA ASP A 111 4.78 3.90 10.72
C ASP A 111 5.43 4.15 9.36
N ASN A 112 5.48 3.12 8.53
CA ASN A 112 5.92 3.21 7.14
C ASN A 112 4.71 3.54 6.27
N LEU A 113 4.79 4.69 5.60
CA LEU A 113 3.76 5.14 4.69
C LEU A 113 4.28 5.12 3.26
N LYS A 114 3.45 4.65 2.33
CA LYS A 114 3.70 4.75 0.90
C LYS A 114 2.80 5.82 0.32
N ILE A 115 3.40 6.80 -0.35
CA ILE A 115 2.72 7.94 -0.93
C ILE A 115 2.74 7.80 -2.45
N TYR A 116 1.59 7.99 -3.06
CA TYR A 116 1.43 8.11 -4.50
C TYR A 116 0.99 9.53 -4.82
N LEU A 117 1.70 10.18 -5.75
CA LEU A 117 1.36 11.50 -6.26
C LEU A 117 0.94 11.35 -7.72
N SER A 118 -0.22 11.91 -8.06
CA SER A 118 -0.75 11.89 -9.43
C SER A 118 -1.24 13.28 -9.81
N PRO A 119 -0.86 13.81 -10.99
CA PRO A 119 -1.37 15.08 -11.47
C PRO A 119 -2.83 14.97 -11.89
N ILE A 120 -3.59 16.04 -11.68
CA ILE A 120 -4.91 16.25 -12.25
C ILE A 120 -4.75 17.28 -13.35
N GLU A 121 -5.06 16.88 -14.58
CA GLU A 121 -4.90 17.71 -15.76
C GLU A 121 -6.24 17.97 -16.44
N ASN A 122 -6.39 19.18 -16.97
CA ASN A 122 -7.47 19.52 -17.87
C ASN A 122 -6.85 19.97 -19.21
N GLY A 123 -6.89 19.08 -20.19
CA GLY A 123 -6.07 19.21 -21.40
C GLY A 123 -4.57 19.08 -21.05
N ASN A 124 -3.79 20.13 -21.30
CA ASN A 124 -2.35 20.20 -21.00
C ASN A 124 -2.04 21.02 -19.74
N ALA A 125 -3.05 21.53 -19.04
CA ALA A 125 -2.86 22.37 -17.87
C ALA A 125 -3.02 21.53 -16.60
N LEU A 126 -2.01 21.58 -15.71
CA LEU A 126 -2.10 21.03 -14.37
C LEU A 126 -3.14 21.85 -13.56
N THR A 127 -4.14 21.19 -13.01
CA THR A 127 -5.20 21.82 -12.22
C THR A 127 -5.13 21.42 -10.75
N GLY A 128 -4.39 20.39 -10.42
CA GLY A 128 -4.20 19.93 -9.04
C GLY A 128 -3.39 18.64 -8.97
N ILE A 129 -3.24 18.12 -7.77
CA ILE A 129 -2.51 16.88 -7.46
C ILE A 129 -3.34 16.04 -6.51
N ILE A 130 -3.45 14.74 -6.79
CA ILE A 130 -3.95 13.75 -5.86
C ILE A 130 -2.76 13.14 -5.13
N MET A 131 -2.80 13.15 -3.80
CA MET A 131 -1.89 12.41 -2.94
C MET A 131 -2.66 11.30 -2.24
N LEU A 132 -2.31 10.05 -2.55
CA LEU A 132 -2.82 8.86 -1.89
C LEU A 132 -1.76 8.33 -0.92
N VAL A 133 -2.15 8.04 0.31
CA VAL A 133 -1.27 7.61 1.40
C VAL A 133 -1.73 6.27 1.93
N LEU A 134 -0.85 5.28 1.90
CA LEU A 134 -1.11 3.93 2.39
C LEU A 134 -0.20 3.60 3.57
N ASP A 135 -0.75 2.93 4.58
CA ASP A 135 0.05 2.25 5.58
C ASP A 135 0.58 0.94 4.97
N VAL A 136 1.90 0.75 5.00
CA VAL A 136 2.57 -0.44 4.46
C VAL A 136 3.35 -1.21 5.54
N ASN A 137 2.98 -1.02 6.81
CA ASN A 137 3.65 -1.68 7.93
C ASN A 137 3.49 -3.20 7.86
N ASP A 138 2.31 -3.70 7.53
CA ASP A 138 2.07 -5.15 7.49
C ASP A 138 2.76 -5.80 6.30
N GLU A 139 2.78 -5.15 5.14
CA GLU A 139 3.55 -5.61 3.97
C GLU A 139 5.04 -5.66 4.28
N LYS A 140 5.57 -4.63 4.95
CA LYS A 140 6.99 -4.59 5.34
C LYS A 140 7.35 -5.64 6.38
N LYS A 141 6.48 -5.88 7.35
CA LYS A 141 6.67 -6.97 8.33
C LYS A 141 6.68 -8.33 7.63
N ALA A 142 5.72 -8.58 6.74
CA ALA A 142 5.66 -9.82 5.98
C ALA A 142 6.90 -10.00 5.08
N GLU A 143 7.35 -8.95 4.41
CA GLU A 143 8.57 -8.99 3.60
C GLU A 143 9.82 -9.27 4.44
N LYS A 144 9.94 -8.62 5.59
CA LYS A 144 11.05 -8.85 6.53
C LYS A 144 11.07 -10.29 7.01
N LEU A 145 9.94 -10.81 7.46
CA LEU A 145 9.80 -12.20 7.90
C LEU A 145 10.18 -13.18 6.78
N ARG A 146 9.75 -12.92 5.54
CA ARG A 146 10.12 -13.74 4.39
C ARG A 146 11.62 -13.74 4.11
N ARG A 147 12.28 -12.57 4.22
CA ARG A 147 13.72 -12.44 4.05
C ARG A 147 14.49 -13.19 5.15
N GLU A 148 14.09 -13.01 6.41
CA GLU A 148 14.66 -13.70 7.55
C GLU A 148 14.48 -15.21 7.44
N PHE A 149 13.30 -15.68 7.08
CA PHE A 149 13.03 -17.09 6.82
C PHE A 149 13.97 -17.66 5.74
N SER A 150 14.08 -16.97 4.59
CA SER A 150 14.97 -17.44 3.50
C SER A 150 16.44 -17.48 3.90
N ALA A 151 16.89 -16.48 4.69
CA ALA A 151 18.25 -16.45 5.19
C ALA A 151 18.50 -17.59 6.19
N ASN A 152 17.59 -17.82 7.13
CA ASN A 152 17.70 -18.87 8.12
C ASN A 152 17.71 -20.26 7.46
N VAL A 153 16.80 -20.52 6.52
CA VAL A 153 16.78 -21.78 5.75
C VAL A 153 18.11 -22.00 5.03
N SER A 154 18.65 -20.96 4.40
CA SER A 154 19.95 -21.07 3.69
C SER A 154 21.09 -21.40 4.64
N HIS A 155 21.13 -20.84 5.82
CA HIS A 155 22.12 -21.11 6.84
C HIS A 155 21.98 -22.53 7.40
N GLU A 156 20.76 -22.95 7.73
CA GLU A 156 20.48 -24.29 8.28
C GLU A 156 20.75 -25.43 7.28
N LEU A 157 20.62 -25.16 5.97
CA LEU A 157 20.99 -26.12 4.92
C LEU A 157 22.49 -26.12 4.63
N LYS A 158 23.18 -24.99 4.75
CA LYS A 158 24.60 -24.89 4.42
C LYS A 158 25.48 -25.64 5.41
N SER A 159 25.15 -25.63 6.69
CA SER A 159 25.93 -26.31 7.75
C SER A 159 26.06 -27.81 7.51
N PRO A 160 24.95 -28.60 7.45
CA PRO A 160 25.02 -30.03 7.21
C PRO A 160 25.64 -30.38 5.84
N LEU A 161 25.34 -29.55 4.81
CA LEU A 161 25.92 -29.78 3.48
C LEU A 161 27.44 -29.62 3.48
N THR A 162 27.98 -28.66 4.21
CA THR A 162 29.41 -28.45 4.38
C THR A 162 30.04 -29.65 5.10
N SER A 163 29.39 -30.15 6.16
CA SER A 163 29.80 -31.34 6.91
C SER A 163 29.84 -32.59 6.01
N ILE A 164 28.75 -32.86 5.27
CA ILE A 164 28.66 -33.96 4.30
C ILE A 164 29.77 -33.86 3.27
N SER A 165 29.94 -32.68 2.64
CA SER A 165 30.96 -32.49 1.60
C SER A 165 32.37 -32.70 2.14
N GLY A 166 32.66 -32.19 3.33
CA GLY A 166 33.97 -32.34 3.96
C GLY A 166 34.31 -33.79 4.27
N TYR A 167 33.40 -34.53 4.90
CA TYR A 167 33.65 -35.95 5.21
C TYR A 167 33.70 -36.82 3.96
N ALA A 168 32.85 -36.54 2.98
CA ALA A 168 32.89 -37.25 1.70
C ALA A 168 34.20 -36.99 0.94
N GLU A 169 34.75 -35.79 0.97
CA GLU A 169 36.03 -35.44 0.36
C GLU A 169 37.22 -36.16 1.04
N LEU A 170 37.22 -36.21 2.38
CA LEU A 170 38.23 -36.91 3.14
C LEU A 170 38.25 -38.40 2.79
N ILE A 171 37.08 -39.05 2.70
CA ILE A 171 36.95 -40.46 2.30
C ILE A 171 37.42 -40.64 0.86
N LYS A 172 36.96 -39.78 -0.07
CA LYS A 172 37.31 -39.86 -1.49
C LYS A 172 38.82 -39.78 -1.75
N ASN A 173 39.50 -38.91 -1.00
CA ASN A 173 40.92 -38.65 -1.18
C ASN A 173 41.81 -39.66 -0.39
N GLY A 174 41.23 -40.67 0.26
CA GLY A 174 41.97 -41.64 1.05
C GLY A 174 42.68 -41.08 2.29
N MET A 175 42.19 -39.90 2.77
CA MET A 175 42.73 -39.22 3.96
C MET A 175 42.20 -39.81 5.28
N VAL A 176 41.38 -40.84 5.22
CA VAL A 176 40.72 -41.48 6.35
C VAL A 176 41.27 -42.90 6.51
N LYS A 177 41.53 -43.29 7.72
CA LYS A 177 41.90 -44.70 8.00
C LYS A 177 40.70 -45.62 7.77
N GLU A 178 40.95 -46.84 7.35
CA GLU A 178 39.90 -47.80 7.03
C GLU A 178 38.92 -48.04 8.18
N GLU A 179 39.43 -48.04 9.43
CA GLU A 179 38.65 -48.15 10.67
C GLU A 179 37.68 -46.97 10.93
N ASP A 180 37.98 -45.77 10.39
CA ASP A 180 37.17 -44.55 10.56
C ASP A 180 36.15 -44.31 9.44
N ILE A 181 36.24 -45.04 8.31
CA ILE A 181 35.32 -44.87 7.16
C ILE A 181 33.88 -45.08 7.59
N LYS A 182 33.59 -46.08 8.41
CA LYS A 182 32.25 -46.37 8.91
C LYS A 182 31.72 -45.24 9.76
N LYS A 183 32.55 -44.60 10.59
CA LYS A 183 32.18 -43.49 11.44
C LYS A 183 31.83 -42.24 10.60
N PHE A 184 32.67 -41.91 9.62
CA PHE A 184 32.44 -40.74 8.76
C PHE A 184 31.24 -40.94 7.82
N SER A 185 31.03 -42.13 7.31
CA SER A 185 29.81 -42.48 6.56
C SER A 185 28.55 -42.37 7.42
N GLY A 186 28.63 -42.72 8.72
CA GLY A 186 27.53 -42.49 9.68
C GLY A 186 27.19 -41.01 9.86
N ILE A 187 28.20 -40.15 10.01
CA ILE A 187 27.99 -38.70 10.12
C ILE A 187 27.32 -38.17 8.86
N ILE A 188 27.77 -38.56 7.66
CA ILE A 188 27.16 -38.15 6.39
C ILE A 188 25.69 -38.57 6.34
N PHE A 189 25.36 -39.77 6.77
CA PHE A 189 24.01 -40.31 6.79
C PHE A 189 23.11 -39.52 7.75
N ASP A 190 23.61 -39.22 8.95
CA ASP A 190 22.85 -38.46 9.97
C ASP A 190 22.58 -37.03 9.52
N GLU A 191 23.58 -36.33 8.96
CA GLU A 191 23.43 -34.96 8.42
C GLU A 191 22.45 -34.92 7.23
N ALA A 192 22.51 -35.92 6.33
CA ALA A 192 21.55 -36.05 5.24
C ALA A 192 20.11 -36.24 5.76
N GLY A 193 19.94 -37.06 6.79
CA GLY A 193 18.66 -37.27 7.47
C GLY A 193 18.12 -35.98 8.14
N GLN A 194 19.03 -35.18 8.68
CA GLN A 194 18.64 -33.87 9.25
C GLN A 194 18.16 -32.89 8.16
N MET A 195 18.87 -32.85 7.02
CA MET A 195 18.45 -32.03 5.88
C MET A 195 17.06 -32.42 5.35
N LEU A 196 16.78 -33.71 5.22
CA LEU A 196 15.47 -34.21 4.78
C LEU A 196 14.35 -33.74 5.73
N ARG A 197 14.56 -33.87 7.03
CA ARG A 197 13.58 -33.37 8.02
C ARG A 197 13.37 -31.87 7.93
N LEU A 198 14.42 -31.09 7.68
CA LEU A 198 14.29 -29.64 7.50
C LEU A 198 13.46 -29.29 6.25
N ILE A 199 13.71 -29.98 5.13
CA ILE A 199 12.96 -29.82 3.89
C ILE A 199 11.48 -30.16 4.11
N ASP A 200 11.16 -31.24 4.80
CA ASP A 200 9.77 -31.62 5.09
C ASP A 200 9.05 -30.56 5.93
N ASN A 201 9.74 -29.97 6.90
CA ASN A 201 9.22 -28.87 7.70
C ASN A 201 8.93 -27.62 6.86
N ILE A 202 9.83 -27.27 5.95
CA ILE A 202 9.65 -26.13 5.02
C ILE A 202 8.43 -26.35 4.12
N ILE A 203 8.30 -27.55 3.55
CA ILE A 203 7.14 -27.90 2.71
C ILE A 203 5.84 -27.83 3.51
N MET A 204 5.85 -28.29 4.76
CA MET A 204 4.68 -28.20 5.64
C MET A 204 4.27 -26.76 5.91
N ILE A 205 5.21 -25.87 6.22
CA ILE A 205 4.97 -24.44 6.44
C ILE A 205 4.39 -23.81 5.16
N SER A 206 5.01 -24.05 4.01
CA SER A 206 4.53 -23.51 2.71
C SER A 206 3.09 -23.93 2.40
N LYS A 207 2.69 -25.16 2.72
CA LYS A 207 1.31 -25.64 2.53
C LYS A 207 0.31 -25.00 3.49
N LEU A 208 0.74 -24.55 4.65
CA LEU A 208 -0.11 -23.83 5.60
C LEU A 208 -0.39 -22.40 5.12
N ASP A 209 0.60 -21.75 4.51
CA ASP A 209 0.47 -20.41 3.94
C ASP A 209 -0.45 -20.37 2.70
N GLU A 210 -0.52 -21.48 1.94
CA GLU A 210 -1.40 -21.60 0.77
C GLU A 210 -2.89 -21.81 1.10
N LYS A 211 -3.25 -22.12 2.35
CA LYS A 211 -4.66 -22.19 2.74
C LYS A 211 -5.20 -20.79 2.91
N PRO A 212 -6.14 -20.33 2.05
CA PRO A 212 -6.79 -19.06 2.26
C PRO A 212 -7.45 -19.10 3.65
N GLN A 213 -7.17 -18.08 4.46
CA GLN A 213 -7.92 -17.85 5.68
C GLN A 213 -9.40 -17.78 5.28
N LEU A 214 -10.14 -18.86 5.51
CA LEU A 214 -11.61 -18.84 5.47
C LEU A 214 -12.00 -17.76 6.49
N LYS A 215 -12.37 -16.58 5.97
CA LYS A 215 -13.01 -15.55 6.78
C LYS A 215 -14.21 -16.22 7.42
N SER A 216 -14.15 -16.39 8.73
CA SER A 216 -15.33 -16.70 9.53
C SER A 216 -16.34 -15.58 9.30
N GLU A 217 -17.51 -15.97 8.80
CA GLU A 217 -18.72 -15.16 8.71
C GLU A 217 -19.12 -14.61 10.09
#